data_3501711931b3cfa379bc9caecdeaa540
#
_entry.id   3501711931b3cfa379bc9caecdeaa540
#
_cell.length_a   1.000
_cell.length_b   1.000
_cell.length_c   1.000
_cell.angle_alpha   90.00
_cell.angle_beta   90.00
_cell.angle_gamma   90.00
#
_symmetry.space_group_name_H-M   'P 1'
#
loop_
_entity.id
_entity.type
_entity.pdbx_description
1 polymer ?
#
loop_
_entity_poly.entity_id
_entity_poly.type
_entity_poly.pdbx_seq_one_letter_code
_entity_poly.pdbx_strand_id
1 'polypeptide(L)'
;MSRGSSLSSPFLLGFDEIERVLDRVAKAADGYPPYNIERIAREVDNPERLRITLAIAGFTRDQLDVTLEENQLVIRGRQQDDKSRQYLHRGIAARQFQRSFVLAEGMEVLTADLKNGLLSIDLVRPQPERIVRSIAIKESDATE
;
A
#
# COMPACT_ATOMS: atom_id res chain seq x y z
N MET A 1 4.95 -24.82 -6.23
CA MET A 1 4.75 -23.92 -6.12
C MET A 1 5.40 -23.10 -5.29
N SER A 2 6.01 -22.23 -5.45
CA SER A 2 6.78 -21.56 -4.71
C SER A 2 6.18 -20.56 -3.95
N ARG A 3 5.89 -20.79 -2.83
CA ARG A 3 5.26 -19.85 -2.03
C ARG A 3 6.20 -18.91 -1.43
N GLY A 4 7.44 -19.29 -1.21
CA GLY A 4 8.40 -18.42 -0.56
C GLY A 4 8.66 -17.16 -1.35
N SER A 5 8.69 -17.28 -2.67
CA SER A 5 9.00 -16.11 -3.45
C SER A 5 7.88 -15.08 -3.40
N SER A 6 6.66 -15.48 -3.08
CA SER A 6 5.58 -14.52 -3.01
C SER A 6 5.67 -13.63 -1.79
N LEU A 7 6.46 -14.02 -0.78
CA LEU A 7 6.60 -13.20 0.41
C LEU A 7 7.35 -11.90 0.15
N SER A 8 8.24 -11.91 -0.81
CA SER A 8 8.98 -10.71 -1.14
C SER A 8 8.44 -10.02 -2.38
N SER A 9 7.42 -10.57 -3.00
CA SER A 9 6.85 -9.98 -4.19
C SER A 9 5.86 -8.89 -3.83
N PRO A 10 5.74 -7.87 -4.65
CA PRO A 10 4.71 -6.87 -4.42
C PRO A 10 3.33 -7.45 -4.68
N PHE A 11 2.35 -6.90 -4.01
CA PHE A 11 0.98 -7.36 -4.12
C PHE A 11 0.13 -6.29 -4.80
N LEU A 12 -0.80 -6.76 -5.64
CA LEU A 12 -1.68 -5.86 -6.37
C LEU A 12 -2.91 -5.58 -5.52
N LEU A 13 -3.12 -4.31 -5.19
CA LEU A 13 -4.24 -3.90 -4.38
C LEU A 13 -5.32 -3.31 -5.25
N GLY A 14 -6.55 -3.45 -4.80
CA GLY A 14 -7.71 -2.92 -5.50
C GLY A 14 -8.57 -3.98 -6.16
N PHE A 15 -8.17 -5.24 -6.08
CA PHE A 15 -8.92 -6.35 -6.62
C PHE A 15 -9.27 -7.32 -5.48
N ASP A 16 -10.53 -7.71 -5.41
CA ASP A 16 -10.99 -8.54 -4.30
C ASP A 16 -10.29 -9.89 -4.24
N GLU A 17 -10.04 -10.49 -5.38
CA GLU A 17 -9.37 -11.78 -5.41
C GLU A 17 -7.96 -11.69 -4.88
N ILE A 18 -7.28 -10.62 -5.23
CA ILE A 18 -5.92 -10.41 -4.76
C ILE A 18 -5.91 -10.17 -3.26
N GLU A 19 -6.93 -9.47 -2.76
CA GLU A 19 -7.02 -9.22 -1.33
C GLU A 19 -7.14 -10.51 -0.53
N ARG A 20 -7.86 -11.50 -1.05
CA ARG A 20 -7.95 -12.78 -0.38
C ARG A 20 -6.62 -13.52 -0.39
N VAL A 21 -5.89 -13.43 -1.49
CA VAL A 21 -4.56 -14.03 -1.56
C VAL A 21 -3.63 -13.37 -0.56
N LEU A 22 -3.71 -12.03 -0.45
CA LEU A 22 -2.90 -11.31 0.51
C LEU A 22 -3.17 -11.76 1.92
N ASP A 23 -4.42 -11.98 2.26
CA ASP A 23 -4.76 -12.39 3.61
C ASP A 23 -4.11 -13.72 3.96
N ARG A 24 -4.10 -14.66 3.03
CA ARG A 24 -3.45 -15.94 3.25
C ARG A 24 -1.94 -15.79 3.36
N VAL A 25 -1.36 -14.98 2.50
CA VAL A 25 0.09 -14.78 2.53
C VAL A 25 0.49 -14.10 3.83
N ALA A 26 -0.28 -13.13 4.27
CA ALA A 26 0.04 -12.43 5.51
C ALA A 26 0.04 -13.37 6.71
N LYS A 27 -0.88 -14.33 6.74
CA LYS A 27 -0.92 -15.28 7.84
C LYS A 27 0.26 -16.24 7.82
N ALA A 28 0.76 -16.57 6.63
CA ALA A 28 1.87 -17.46 6.51
C ALA A 28 3.21 -16.76 6.56
N ALA A 29 3.22 -15.46 6.33
CA ALA A 29 4.47 -14.73 6.22
C ALA A 29 5.09 -14.52 7.58
N ASP A 30 6.41 -14.62 7.59
CA ASP A 30 7.15 -14.37 8.76
C ASP A 30 7.88 -13.06 8.64
N GLY A 31 7.47 -12.19 7.77
CA GLY A 31 8.17 -10.97 7.51
C GLY A 31 7.76 -9.82 8.40
N TYR A 32 8.66 -8.93 8.63
CA TYR A 32 8.42 -7.71 9.38
C TYR A 32 8.31 -6.56 8.40
N PRO A 33 7.44 -5.60 8.61
CA PRO A 33 6.51 -5.49 9.73
C PRO A 33 5.19 -6.19 9.42
N PRO A 34 4.46 -6.58 10.45
CA PRO A 34 3.11 -7.06 10.23
C PRO A 34 2.23 -5.93 9.73
N TYR A 35 1.24 -6.26 8.96
CA TYR A 35 0.38 -5.23 8.40
C TYR A 35 -1.04 -5.75 8.23
N ASN A 36 -1.97 -4.81 8.19
CA ASN A 36 -3.36 -5.07 7.87
C ASN A 36 -3.71 -4.28 6.62
N ILE A 37 -4.63 -4.82 5.84
CA ILE A 37 -5.24 -4.09 4.75
C ILE A 37 -6.73 -4.15 4.96
N GLU A 38 -7.39 -3.00 5.07
CA GLU A 38 -8.81 -2.97 5.31
C GLU A 38 -9.50 -2.10 4.29
N ARG A 39 -10.75 -2.44 4.06
CA ARG A 39 -11.59 -1.64 3.18
C ARG A 39 -12.42 -0.72 4.06
N ILE A 40 -12.29 0.58 3.83
CA ILE A 40 -13.07 1.56 4.57
C ILE A 40 -14.41 1.68 3.87
N ALA A 41 -15.46 1.65 4.66
CA ALA A 41 -16.81 1.64 4.12
C ALA A 41 -17.03 2.83 3.19
N ARG A 42 -17.75 2.56 2.11
CA ARG A 42 -18.05 3.56 1.12
C ARG A 42 -19.23 4.39 1.60
N GLU A 43 -19.05 5.70 1.59
CA GLU A 43 -20.13 6.59 1.91
C GLU A 43 -20.67 7.21 0.64
N VAL A 44 -21.86 7.77 0.73
CA VAL A 44 -22.43 8.47 -0.40
C VAL A 44 -21.49 9.61 -0.78
N ASP A 45 -21.15 9.75 -2.00
CA ASP A 45 -20.26 10.79 -2.50
C ASP A 45 -18.78 10.57 -2.21
N ASN A 46 -18.41 9.52 -1.48
CA ASN A 46 -17.01 9.23 -1.23
C ASN A 46 -16.61 7.96 -1.92
N PRO A 47 -15.48 7.93 -2.59
CA PRO A 47 -15.02 6.69 -3.23
C PRO A 47 -14.56 5.69 -2.17
N GLU A 48 -14.49 4.45 -2.60
CA GLU A 48 -13.99 3.38 -1.76
C GLU A 48 -12.55 3.65 -1.39
N ARG A 49 -12.21 3.38 -0.14
CA ARG A 49 -10.88 3.57 0.38
C ARG A 49 -10.31 2.28 0.89
N LEU A 50 -9.02 2.13 0.73
CA LEU A 50 -8.28 1.06 1.38
C LEU A 50 -7.32 1.69 2.36
N ARG A 51 -7.09 1.00 3.47
CA ARG A 51 -6.11 1.45 4.45
C ARG A 51 -5.13 0.33 4.75
N ILE A 52 -3.85 0.63 4.59
CA ILE A 52 -2.79 -0.27 4.97
C ILE A 52 -2.24 0.23 6.30
N THR A 53 -2.18 -0.66 7.28
CA THR A 53 -1.63 -0.30 8.59
C THR A 53 -0.46 -1.21 8.89
N LEU A 54 0.69 -0.63 9.18
CA LEU A 54 1.89 -1.39 9.52
C LEU A 54 2.22 -1.17 10.99
N ALA A 55 2.53 -2.24 11.68
CA ALA A 55 2.93 -2.18 13.09
C ALA A 55 4.43 -2.01 13.15
N ILE A 56 4.87 -0.79 13.44
CA ILE A 56 6.29 -0.45 13.41
C ILE A 56 6.67 0.34 14.64
N ALA A 57 6.29 -0.16 15.79
CA ALA A 57 6.65 0.47 17.06
C ALA A 57 8.17 0.63 17.12
N GLY A 58 8.60 1.77 17.64
CA GLY A 58 10.03 2.04 17.76
C GLY A 58 10.63 2.83 16.61
N PHE A 59 9.91 2.93 15.49
CA PHE A 59 10.39 3.76 14.39
C PHE A 59 9.88 5.18 14.56
N THR A 60 10.75 6.14 14.28
CA THR A 60 10.37 7.54 14.23
C THR A 60 10.15 7.92 12.79
N ARG A 61 9.53 9.07 12.60
CA ARG A 61 9.19 9.51 11.25
C ARG A 61 10.41 9.66 10.36
N ASP A 62 11.51 10.12 10.91
CA ASP A 62 12.73 10.32 10.11
C ASP A 62 13.41 9.00 9.73
N GLN A 63 13.00 7.91 10.33
CA GLN A 63 13.53 6.60 9.99
C GLN A 63 12.69 5.88 8.94
N LEU A 64 11.61 6.51 8.51
CA LEU A 64 10.66 5.91 7.58
C LEU A 64 10.63 6.67 6.27
N ASP A 65 10.40 5.93 5.21
CA ASP A 65 10.30 6.51 3.88
C ASP A 65 9.15 5.82 3.15
N VAL A 66 8.23 6.59 2.64
CA VAL A 66 7.08 6.07 1.89
C VAL A 66 7.11 6.72 0.52
N THR A 67 7.24 5.90 -0.51
CA THR A 67 7.34 6.43 -1.86
C THR A 67 6.37 5.69 -2.77
N LEU A 68 5.96 6.37 -3.83
CA LEU A 68 5.18 5.76 -4.88
C LEU A 68 6.07 5.71 -6.10
N GLU A 69 6.48 4.52 -6.47
CA GLU A 69 7.40 4.31 -7.58
C GLU A 69 6.64 3.62 -8.69
N GLU A 70 6.22 4.38 -9.68
CA GLU A 70 5.32 3.92 -10.71
C GLU A 70 4.00 3.48 -10.08
N ASN A 71 3.67 2.21 -10.14
CA ASN A 71 2.46 1.73 -9.50
C ASN A 71 2.75 0.94 -8.23
N GLN A 72 3.93 1.11 -7.66
CA GLN A 72 4.28 0.42 -6.43
C GLN A 72 4.39 1.38 -5.28
N LEU A 73 3.71 1.04 -4.20
CA LEU A 73 3.84 1.76 -2.94
C LEU A 73 4.94 1.08 -2.16
N VAL A 74 6.00 1.79 -1.86
CA VAL A 74 7.16 1.22 -1.20
C VAL A 74 7.36 1.90 0.15
N ILE A 75 7.42 1.09 1.20
CA ILE A 75 7.64 1.59 2.55
C ILE A 75 8.96 1.03 3.03
N ARG A 76 9.87 1.91 3.42
CA ARG A 76 11.18 1.53 3.92
C ARG A 76 11.35 2.07 5.32
N GLY A 77 11.99 1.28 6.17
CA GLY A 77 12.30 1.71 7.51
C GLY A 77 13.72 1.31 7.85
N ARG A 78 14.41 2.17 8.56
CA ARG A 78 15.78 1.90 8.95
C ARG A 78 16.07 2.50 10.32
N GLN A 79 16.43 1.65 11.25
CA GLN A 79 16.87 2.07 12.58
C GLN A 79 18.36 1.87 12.69
N GLN A 80 18.97 2.66 13.54
CA GLN A 80 20.39 2.51 13.85
C GLN A 80 20.55 2.23 15.32
N ASP A 81 21.56 1.44 15.65
CA ASP A 81 21.86 1.16 17.05
C ASP A 81 22.41 2.40 17.73
N ASP A 82 21.99 2.59 18.97
CA ASP A 82 22.54 3.66 19.81
C ASP A 82 23.77 3.10 20.51
N LYS A 83 24.92 3.46 20.00
CA LYS A 83 26.18 2.91 20.54
C LYS A 83 26.56 3.50 21.89
N SER A 84 25.81 4.49 22.34
CA SER A 84 26.10 5.08 23.65
C SER A 84 25.48 4.31 24.78
N ARG A 85 24.62 3.35 24.49
CA ARG A 85 23.93 2.59 25.51
C ARG A 85 24.69 1.33 25.88
N GLN A 86 24.70 1.01 27.15
CA GLN A 86 25.24 -0.22 27.63
C GLN A 86 24.11 -1.11 28.10
N TYR A 87 23.87 -2.21 27.40
CA TYR A 87 22.77 -3.09 27.74
C TYR A 87 23.26 -4.20 28.65
N LEU A 88 22.54 -4.44 29.74
CA LEU A 88 22.78 -5.66 30.52
C LEU A 88 22.13 -6.84 29.83
N HIS A 89 21.05 -6.58 29.10
CA HIS A 89 20.40 -7.59 28.27
C HIS A 89 19.80 -6.85 27.09
N ARG A 90 19.90 -7.42 25.90
CA ARG A 90 19.34 -6.78 24.73
C ARG A 90 18.50 -7.79 23.97
N GLY A 91 17.17 -7.57 23.99
CA GLY A 91 16.23 -8.38 23.23
C GLY A 91 15.59 -7.66 22.07
N ILE A 92 15.86 -6.35 21.92
CA ILE A 92 15.29 -5.55 20.84
C ILE A 92 16.43 -5.02 20.00
N ALA A 93 16.54 -5.50 18.78
CA ALA A 93 17.60 -5.07 17.88
C ALA A 93 17.08 -4.01 16.93
N ALA A 94 17.99 -3.19 16.42
CA ALA A 94 17.64 -2.25 15.36
C ALA A 94 17.17 -3.04 14.14
N ARG A 95 16.17 -2.49 13.46
CA ARG A 95 15.55 -3.18 12.35
C ARG A 95 15.64 -2.37 11.07
N GLN A 96 15.56 -3.10 9.99
CA GLN A 96 15.52 -2.52 8.66
C GLN A 96 14.53 -3.34 7.86
N PHE A 97 13.66 -2.68 7.13
CA PHE A 97 12.67 -3.40 6.34
C PHE A 97 12.32 -2.65 5.07
N GLN A 98 11.74 -3.37 4.15
CA GLN A 98 11.14 -2.79 2.96
C GLN A 98 9.90 -3.60 2.62
N ARG A 99 8.79 -2.90 2.42
CA ARG A 99 7.56 -3.51 1.97
C ARG A 99 7.10 -2.82 0.72
N SER A 100 6.63 -3.60 -0.25
CA SER A 100 6.14 -3.06 -1.51
C SER A 100 4.76 -3.62 -1.80
N PHE A 101 3.88 -2.75 -2.29
CA PHE A 101 2.55 -3.15 -2.71
C PHE A 101 2.34 -2.65 -4.12
N VAL A 102 1.88 -3.52 -5.01
CA VAL A 102 1.54 -3.09 -6.35
C VAL A 102 0.11 -2.59 -6.32
N LEU A 103 -0.11 -1.38 -6.80
CA LEU A 103 -1.42 -0.77 -6.79
C LEU A 103 -2.12 -1.00 -8.12
N ALA A 104 -3.43 -1.22 -8.07
CA ALA A 104 -4.20 -1.29 -9.29
C ALA A 104 -4.16 0.05 -9.99
N GLU A 105 -4.37 0.01 -11.28
CA GLU A 105 -4.34 1.22 -12.07
C GLU A 105 -5.37 2.22 -11.56
N GLY A 106 -4.98 3.46 -11.43
CA GLY A 106 -5.87 4.51 -10.96
C GLY A 106 -5.92 4.70 -9.46
N MET A 107 -5.24 3.83 -8.71
CA MET A 107 -5.18 4.02 -7.26
C MET A 107 -4.28 5.18 -6.91
N GLU A 108 -4.69 5.94 -5.91
CA GLU A 108 -3.93 7.09 -5.44
C GLU A 108 -3.72 7.00 -3.94
N VAL A 109 -2.58 7.48 -3.49
CA VAL A 109 -2.27 7.54 -2.06
C VAL A 109 -2.78 8.89 -1.54
N LEU A 110 -3.65 8.83 -0.54
CA LEU A 110 -4.19 10.05 0.05
C LEU A 110 -3.33 10.58 1.17
N THR A 111 -3.02 9.74 2.14
CA THR A 111 -2.30 10.17 3.34
C THR A 111 -1.46 9.04 3.87
N ALA A 112 -0.45 9.42 4.65
CA ALA A 112 0.32 8.50 5.45
C ALA A 112 0.48 9.13 6.82
N ASP A 113 0.15 8.40 7.86
CA ASP A 113 0.11 8.93 9.20
C ASP A 113 0.74 7.95 10.18
N LEU A 114 1.66 8.45 11.01
CA LEU A 114 2.31 7.63 12.03
C LEU A 114 1.77 8.02 13.39
N LYS A 115 1.12 7.08 14.07
CA LYS A 115 0.54 7.36 15.35
C LYS A 115 0.59 6.10 16.22
N ASN A 116 1.10 6.23 17.42
CA ASN A 116 1.12 5.13 18.39
C ASN A 116 1.80 3.86 17.84
N GLY A 117 2.86 4.04 17.07
CA GLY A 117 3.59 2.90 16.53
C GLY A 117 2.93 2.26 15.32
N LEU A 118 1.86 2.85 14.81
CA LEU A 118 1.18 2.34 13.62
C LEU A 118 1.30 3.35 12.50
N LEU A 119 1.73 2.87 11.35
CA LEU A 119 1.76 3.70 10.15
C LEU A 119 0.54 3.34 9.31
N SER A 120 -0.34 4.30 9.11
CA SER A 120 -1.56 4.09 8.34
C SER A 120 -1.46 4.83 7.03
N ILE A 121 -1.68 4.13 5.94
CA ILE A 121 -1.62 4.71 4.60
C ILE A 121 -2.98 4.50 3.96
N ASP A 122 -3.63 5.60 3.61
CA ASP A 122 -4.95 5.53 2.98
C ASP A 122 -4.81 5.70 1.49
N LEU A 123 -5.51 4.83 0.77
CA LEU A 123 -5.50 4.84 -0.68
C LEU A 123 -6.93 4.95 -1.18
N VAL A 124 -7.09 5.54 -2.33
CA VAL A 124 -8.41 5.67 -2.92
C VAL A 124 -8.31 5.31 -4.39
N ARG A 125 -9.37 4.71 -4.89
CA ARG A 125 -9.50 4.48 -6.30
C ARG A 125 -10.62 5.37 -6.78
N PRO A 126 -10.27 6.55 -7.31
CA PRO A 126 -11.31 7.46 -7.76
C PRO A 126 -12.11 6.81 -8.85
N GLN A 127 -13.41 7.01 -8.81
CA GLN A 127 -14.22 6.50 -9.89
C GLN A 127 -13.88 7.30 -11.14
N PRO A 128 -13.69 6.62 -12.26
CA PRO A 128 -13.37 7.35 -13.47
C PRO A 128 -14.51 8.30 -13.78
N GLU A 129 -14.15 9.53 -14.12
CA GLU A 129 -15.13 10.48 -14.50
C GLU A 129 -15.76 9.99 -15.78
N ARG A 130 -17.06 9.84 -15.74
CA ARG A 130 -17.74 9.34 -16.90
C ARG A 130 -17.94 10.48 -17.87
N ILE A 131 -17.08 10.55 -18.86
CA ILE A 131 -17.16 11.60 -19.85
C ILE A 131 -18.03 11.11 -20.97
N VAL A 132 -19.15 11.79 -21.16
CA VAL A 132 -20.06 11.49 -22.26
C VAL A 132 -19.92 12.58 -23.26
N ARG A 133 -19.57 12.21 -24.47
CA ARG A 133 -19.38 13.19 -25.52
C ARG A 133 -20.21 12.79 -26.71
N SER A 134 -21.00 13.72 -27.24
CA SER A 134 -21.75 13.48 -28.45
C SER A 134 -20.85 13.65 -29.66
N ILE A 135 -20.97 12.75 -30.57
CA ILE A 135 -20.18 12.81 -31.79
C ILE A 135 -21.11 13.18 -32.94
N ALA A 136 -20.75 14.23 -33.64
CA ALA A 136 -21.56 14.69 -34.76
C ALA A 136 -21.46 13.70 -35.91
N ILE A 137 -22.58 13.35 -36.48
CA ILE A 137 -22.63 12.46 -37.61
C ILE A 137 -22.49 13.27 -38.86
N LYS A 138 -21.51 12.90 -39.67
CA LYS A 138 -21.32 13.59 -40.94
C LYS A 138 -21.95 12.74 -42.00
N GLU A 139 -22.75 13.39 -42.81
CA GLU A 139 -23.44 12.70 -43.90
C GLU A 139 -22.74 13.05 -45.21
N SER A 140 -22.27 12.06 -45.91
CA SER A 140 -21.53 12.28 -47.13
C SER A 140 -22.42 11.98 -48.34
N ASP A 141 -22.19 12.75 -49.40
CA ASP A 141 -22.91 12.55 -50.62
C ASP A 141 -22.42 11.31 -51.31
N ALA A 142 -23.34 10.50 -51.74
CA ALA A 142 -22.93 9.25 -52.38
C ALA A 142 -22.40 9.45 -53.78
N THR A 143 -22.63 10.61 -54.35
CA THR A 143 -22.14 10.80 -55.68
C THR A 143 -20.73 11.18 -55.72
N GLU A 144 -20.13 11.36 -55.10
CA GLU A 144 -18.89 11.72 -55.21
C GLU A 144 -18.21 11.44 -55.32
#